data_fe030ff4f7d433fb82cf4ce1b8056c46
#
_entry.id   fe030ff4f7d433fb82cf4ce1b8056c46
#
_cell.length_a   1.000
_cell.length_b   1.000
_cell.length_c   1.000
_cell.angle_alpha   90.00
_cell.angle_beta   90.00
_cell.angle_gamma   90.00
#
_symmetry.space_group_name_H-M   'P 1'
#
loop_
_entity.id
_entity.type
_entity.pdbx_description
1 polymer ?
#
loop_
_entity_poly.entity_id
_entity_poly.type
_entity_poly.pdbx_seq_one_letter_code
_entity_poly.pdbx_strand_id
1 'polypeptide(L)'
;MKRTIAKFAKTVGTPVSLVAALTLLPAGAHADLVFEHDGHTYKLVELPATWEEATAAAKAMTLAGDPGYLARIDSAAENQAILKAVSSHLSPAQLANSIPNDGSEAAFVWLGGSDAEREGRWTWTNNGDPFWQGDFNGAPVGGRYTNWGIQPDNAGGAENALAMGLADWPEPFYDLGATGQWNDLEAGNKLLYVIEFDAVIEPLRASLDQPANQGVYTGVGMIRGWALSEEGVERIEVYIDDKYAFDVPYGDPRADVGEAFPDIDGSSTTGFSVPFRYSALSAGEHTISVVVTDGFGVSAERSATFDVVRFEQPFVSKADTPNMNWSLASSYADYITVQGVQVGDNTYSVTLRWQTQTQSFEIVDIVKN
;
A
#
# COMPACT_ATOMS: atom_id res chain seq x y z
N MET A 1 13.44 -73.87 -7.36
CA MET A 1 13.39 -72.55 -6.66
C MET A 1 12.89 -71.48 -7.61
N LYS A 2 11.61 -71.16 -7.51
CA LYS A 2 10.98 -70.08 -8.32
C LYS A 2 10.90 -68.87 -7.42
N ARG A 3 11.56 -67.75 -7.80
CA ARG A 3 11.46 -66.45 -7.14
C ARG A 3 10.26 -65.69 -7.72
N THR A 4 9.29 -65.42 -6.92
CA THR A 4 8.11 -64.54 -7.22
C THR A 4 8.55 -63.11 -7.06
N ILE A 5 8.38 -62.29 -8.13
CA ILE A 5 8.61 -60.84 -8.12
C ILE A 5 7.25 -60.20 -7.85
N ALA A 6 7.11 -59.51 -6.74
CA ALA A 6 5.95 -58.72 -6.42
C ALA A 6 6.01 -57.37 -7.18
N LYS A 7 5.00 -57.09 -7.98
CA LYS A 7 4.81 -55.78 -8.66
C LYS A 7 4.15 -54.81 -7.65
N PHE A 8 4.87 -53.76 -7.28
CA PHE A 8 4.29 -52.61 -6.62
C PHE A 8 3.55 -51.74 -7.64
N ALA A 9 2.27 -51.62 -7.49
CA ALA A 9 1.44 -50.64 -8.21
C ALA A 9 1.68 -49.24 -7.61
N LYS A 10 2.19 -48.30 -8.41
CA LYS A 10 2.23 -46.88 -8.09
C LYS A 10 0.83 -46.29 -8.28
N THR A 11 0.19 -45.93 -7.20
CA THR A 11 -1.01 -45.09 -7.23
C THR A 11 -0.59 -43.68 -7.65
N VAL A 12 -1.00 -43.29 -8.83
CA VAL A 12 -0.87 -41.90 -9.31
C VAL A 12 -1.97 -41.08 -8.62
N GLY A 13 -1.57 -40.29 -7.64
CA GLY A 13 -2.47 -39.30 -7.04
C GLY A 13 -2.77 -38.20 -8.05
N THR A 14 -4.04 -37.96 -8.32
CA THR A 14 -4.54 -36.80 -9.09
C THR A 14 -4.14 -35.51 -8.36
N PRO A 15 -3.58 -34.50 -9.08
CA PRO A 15 -3.33 -33.20 -8.47
C PRO A 15 -4.67 -32.53 -8.16
N VAL A 16 -4.90 -32.22 -6.89
CA VAL A 16 -5.96 -31.32 -6.47
C VAL A 16 -5.54 -29.94 -6.93
N SER A 17 -6.16 -29.45 -8.00
CA SER A 17 -6.04 -28.04 -8.38
C SER A 17 -6.67 -27.18 -7.32
N LEU A 18 -5.84 -26.54 -6.52
CA LEU A 18 -6.27 -25.44 -5.65
C LEU A 18 -6.60 -24.27 -6.57
N VAL A 19 -7.86 -24.09 -6.90
CA VAL A 19 -8.36 -22.87 -7.53
C VAL A 19 -8.32 -21.81 -6.44
N ALA A 20 -7.25 -21.04 -6.40
CA ALA A 20 -7.24 -19.78 -5.66
C ALA A 20 -8.33 -18.90 -6.27
N ALA A 21 -9.42 -18.68 -5.52
CA ALA A 21 -10.41 -17.68 -5.87
C ALA A 21 -9.69 -16.33 -5.84
N LEU A 22 -9.37 -15.82 -7.02
CA LEU A 22 -8.93 -14.44 -7.22
C LEU A 22 -10.15 -13.58 -6.91
N THR A 23 -10.28 -13.13 -5.65
CA THR A 23 -11.22 -12.07 -5.31
C THR A 23 -10.67 -10.82 -5.99
N LEU A 24 -11.34 -10.39 -7.05
CA LEU A 24 -11.16 -9.05 -7.62
C LEU A 24 -11.46 -8.04 -6.51
N LEU A 25 -10.41 -7.48 -5.92
CA LEU A 25 -10.54 -6.30 -5.07
C LEU A 25 -11.07 -5.17 -5.98
N PRO A 26 -12.08 -4.42 -5.55
CA PRO A 26 -12.58 -3.29 -6.31
C PRO A 26 -11.43 -2.28 -6.51
N ALA A 27 -11.34 -1.72 -7.71
CA ALA A 27 -10.43 -0.62 -8.03
C ALA A 27 -10.68 0.54 -7.06
N GLY A 28 -9.71 0.81 -6.20
CA GLY A 28 -9.78 1.80 -5.13
C GLY A 28 -9.30 1.24 -3.78
N ALA A 29 -8.35 0.31 -3.76
CA ALA A 29 -7.68 -0.06 -2.52
C ALA A 29 -6.91 1.18 -2.04
N HIS A 30 -7.51 1.96 -1.13
CA HIS A 30 -6.77 2.92 -0.34
C HIS A 30 -5.68 2.14 0.42
N ALA A 31 -4.46 2.68 0.43
CA ALA A 31 -3.43 2.14 1.31
C ALA A 31 -3.97 2.16 2.74
N ASP A 32 -3.73 1.09 3.49
CA ASP A 32 -4.08 1.04 4.91
C ASP A 32 -3.52 2.27 5.62
N LEU A 33 -4.30 2.86 6.53
CA LEU A 33 -3.79 3.96 7.34
C LEU A 33 -2.74 3.43 8.31
N VAL A 34 -1.52 3.91 8.14
CA VAL A 34 -0.40 3.65 9.05
C VAL A 34 0.16 4.99 9.52
N PHE A 35 0.41 5.12 10.82
CA PHE A 35 0.97 6.35 11.40
C PHE A 35 1.77 6.04 12.67
N GLU A 36 2.64 6.97 13.04
CA GLU A 36 3.48 6.87 14.24
C GLU A 36 3.05 7.87 15.31
N HIS A 37 3.15 7.47 16.55
CA HIS A 37 2.99 8.33 17.71
C HIS A 37 3.86 7.83 18.87
N ASP A 38 4.68 8.71 19.45
CA ASP A 38 5.53 8.49 20.64
C ASP A 38 6.38 7.21 20.61
N GLY A 39 6.92 6.86 19.42
CA GLY A 39 7.79 5.71 19.24
C GLY A 39 7.07 4.38 18.96
N HIS A 40 5.76 4.41 18.82
CA HIS A 40 4.91 3.29 18.44
C HIS A 40 4.35 3.50 17.04
N THR A 41 4.10 2.41 16.34
CA THR A 41 3.41 2.41 15.04
C THR A 41 1.99 1.88 15.22
N TYR A 42 1.04 2.54 14.58
CA TYR A 42 -0.38 2.18 14.57
C TYR A 42 -0.83 1.89 13.15
N LYS A 43 -1.65 0.84 13.00
CA LYS A 43 -2.29 0.49 11.74
C LYS A 43 -3.79 0.33 11.93
N LEU A 44 -4.58 1.09 11.16
CA LEU A 44 -6.03 0.86 11.04
C LEU A 44 -6.28 -0.26 10.04
N VAL A 45 -7.01 -1.28 10.46
CA VAL A 45 -7.49 -2.34 9.55
C VAL A 45 -8.95 -2.08 9.22
N GLU A 46 -9.21 -1.85 7.92
CA GLU A 46 -10.53 -1.46 7.41
C GLU A 46 -11.45 -2.65 7.05
N LEU A 47 -11.02 -3.86 7.39
CA LEU A 47 -11.84 -5.07 7.29
C LEU A 47 -12.52 -5.33 8.63
N PRO A 48 -13.86 -5.15 8.75
CA PRO A 48 -14.56 -5.36 10.00
C PRO A 48 -14.43 -6.79 10.51
N ALA A 49 -14.08 -6.94 11.78
CA ALA A 49 -13.85 -8.23 12.44
C ALA A 49 -14.47 -8.23 13.84
N THR A 50 -14.74 -9.41 14.38
CA THR A 50 -15.04 -9.58 15.80
C THR A 50 -13.80 -9.22 16.62
N TRP A 51 -13.95 -8.94 17.91
CA TRP A 51 -12.82 -8.55 18.75
C TRP A 51 -11.76 -9.67 18.84
N GLU A 52 -12.19 -10.94 18.89
CA GLU A 52 -11.29 -12.10 18.90
C GLU A 52 -10.58 -12.28 17.55
N GLU A 53 -11.31 -12.10 16.42
CA GLU A 53 -10.72 -12.13 15.06
C GLU A 53 -9.68 -11.00 14.90
N ALA A 54 -10.01 -9.79 15.35
CA ALA A 54 -9.12 -8.63 15.34
C ALA A 54 -7.87 -8.84 16.21
N THR A 55 -8.05 -9.40 17.42
CA THR A 55 -6.94 -9.76 18.32
C THR A 55 -6.02 -10.80 17.68
N ALA A 56 -6.58 -11.82 17.03
CA ALA A 56 -5.79 -12.84 16.33
C ALA A 56 -5.05 -12.28 15.13
N ALA A 57 -5.70 -11.41 14.35
CA ALA A 57 -5.10 -10.73 13.21
C ALA A 57 -3.95 -9.80 13.64
N ALA A 58 -4.14 -9.04 14.72
CA ALA A 58 -3.10 -8.19 15.29
C ALA A 58 -1.84 -8.99 15.68
N LYS A 59 -2.02 -10.11 16.38
CA LYS A 59 -0.91 -11.00 16.78
C LYS A 59 -0.21 -11.70 15.62
N ALA A 60 -0.89 -11.88 14.50
CA ALA A 60 -0.32 -12.51 13.31
C ALA A 60 0.46 -11.52 12.43
N MET A 61 0.23 -10.21 12.59
CA MET A 61 0.94 -9.16 11.89
C MET A 61 2.20 -8.79 12.67
N THR A 62 3.32 -8.64 11.97
CA THR A 62 4.61 -8.27 12.59
C THR A 62 5.15 -6.99 11.98
N LEU A 63 5.87 -6.22 12.79
CA LEU A 63 6.69 -5.08 12.36
C LEU A 63 8.07 -5.24 12.99
N ALA A 64 9.14 -5.17 12.19
CA ALA A 64 10.51 -5.43 12.60
C ALA A 64 10.69 -6.80 13.33
N GLY A 65 9.82 -7.78 13.03
CA GLY A 65 9.81 -9.12 13.65
C GLY A 65 9.01 -9.24 14.94
N ASP A 66 8.54 -8.15 15.53
CA ASP A 66 7.72 -8.16 16.73
C ASP A 66 6.22 -8.20 16.38
N PRO A 67 5.41 -9.02 17.07
CA PRO A 67 3.98 -9.11 16.80
C PRO A 67 3.25 -7.86 17.28
N GLY A 68 2.22 -7.47 16.49
CA GLY A 68 1.29 -6.42 16.89
C GLY A 68 0.26 -6.90 17.92
N TYR A 69 -0.48 -5.93 18.47
CA TYR A 69 -1.61 -6.17 19.36
C TYR A 69 -2.70 -5.11 19.11
N LEU A 70 -3.94 -5.36 19.54
CA LEU A 70 -4.96 -4.31 19.49
C LEU A 70 -4.53 -3.14 20.37
N ALA A 71 -4.67 -1.92 19.84
CA ALA A 71 -4.08 -0.72 20.42
C ALA A 71 -4.43 -0.55 21.89
N ARG A 72 -3.42 -0.27 22.67
CA ARG A 72 -3.46 0.15 24.06
C ARG A 72 -3.33 1.67 24.09
N ILE A 73 -3.98 2.32 25.03
CA ILE A 73 -3.92 3.78 25.16
C ILE A 73 -3.51 4.16 26.57
N ASP A 74 -2.34 4.75 26.71
CA ASP A 74 -1.73 5.12 27.98
C ASP A 74 -1.81 6.64 28.28
N SER A 75 -2.22 7.45 27.31
CA SER A 75 -2.27 8.91 27.46
C SER A 75 -3.41 9.58 26.67
N ALA A 76 -3.80 10.78 27.10
CA ALA A 76 -4.75 11.60 26.34
C ALA A 76 -4.19 12.03 24.98
N ALA A 77 -2.88 12.23 24.85
CA ALA A 77 -2.24 12.60 23.61
C ALA A 77 -2.35 11.46 22.59
N GLU A 78 -2.11 10.25 23.00
CA GLU A 78 -2.22 9.02 22.20
C GLU A 78 -3.68 8.77 21.76
N ASN A 79 -4.64 8.89 22.71
CA ASN A 79 -6.07 8.80 22.40
C ASN A 79 -6.46 9.79 21.28
N GLN A 80 -5.99 11.02 21.35
CA GLN A 80 -6.25 12.04 20.35
C GLN A 80 -5.51 11.78 19.04
N ALA A 81 -4.30 11.22 19.08
CA ALA A 81 -3.55 10.89 17.88
C ALA A 81 -4.27 9.79 17.07
N ILE A 82 -4.68 8.70 17.74
CA ILE A 82 -5.45 7.61 17.12
C ILE A 82 -6.78 8.14 16.56
N LEU A 83 -7.56 8.84 17.39
CA LEU A 83 -8.85 9.40 16.97
C LEU A 83 -8.70 10.28 15.73
N LYS A 84 -7.76 11.21 15.75
CA LYS A 84 -7.53 12.15 14.64
C LYS A 84 -7.12 11.43 13.37
N ALA A 85 -6.18 10.49 13.45
CA ALA A 85 -5.70 9.74 12.32
C ALA A 85 -6.84 8.94 11.67
N VAL A 86 -7.56 8.14 12.47
CA VAL A 86 -8.69 7.31 12.03
C VAL A 86 -9.82 8.16 11.45
N SER A 87 -10.26 9.20 12.15
CA SER A 87 -11.38 10.05 11.69
C SER A 87 -11.05 10.87 10.45
N SER A 88 -9.78 11.23 10.23
CA SER A 88 -9.35 11.95 9.02
C SER A 88 -9.24 11.06 7.79
N HIS A 89 -9.07 9.76 8.00
CA HIS A 89 -8.87 8.77 6.94
C HIS A 89 -10.19 8.18 6.45
N LEU A 90 -11.11 7.86 7.38
CA LEU A 90 -12.34 7.16 7.05
C LEU A 90 -13.39 8.06 6.40
N SER A 91 -13.92 7.62 5.27
CA SER A 91 -15.10 8.19 4.64
C SER A 91 -16.39 7.81 5.41
N PRO A 92 -17.50 8.53 5.23
CA PRO A 92 -18.79 8.16 5.83
C PRO A 92 -19.25 6.73 5.49
N ALA A 93 -18.92 6.24 4.30
CA ALA A 93 -19.26 4.86 3.89
C ALA A 93 -18.45 3.81 4.66
N GLN A 94 -17.18 4.09 4.97
CA GLN A 94 -16.33 3.21 5.78
C GLN A 94 -16.74 3.22 7.25
N LEU A 95 -17.08 4.40 7.80
CA LEU A 95 -17.65 4.52 9.15
C LEU A 95 -18.92 3.67 9.33
N ALA A 96 -19.79 3.62 8.33
CA ALA A 96 -21.00 2.80 8.37
C ALA A 96 -20.73 1.29 8.52
N ASN A 97 -19.52 0.82 8.16
CA ASN A 97 -19.09 -0.57 8.34
C ASN A 97 -18.59 -0.89 9.77
N SER A 98 -18.57 0.11 10.66
CA SER A 98 -18.06 -0.02 12.03
C SER A 98 -19.09 0.41 13.07
N ILE A 99 -20.38 0.24 12.74
CA ILE A 99 -21.50 0.46 13.66
C ILE A 99 -21.87 -0.89 14.29
N PRO A 100 -21.92 -1.01 15.63
CA PRO A 100 -22.32 -2.23 16.31
C PRO A 100 -23.76 -2.64 15.97
N ASN A 101 -24.08 -3.94 16.13
CA ASN A 101 -25.42 -4.46 15.89
C ASN A 101 -26.36 -4.34 17.11
N ASP A 102 -25.93 -3.74 18.20
CA ASP A 102 -26.62 -3.60 19.46
C ASP A 102 -27.65 -2.45 19.51
N GLY A 103 -27.79 -1.70 18.42
CA GLY A 103 -28.70 -0.54 18.31
C GLY A 103 -28.00 0.80 18.54
N SER A 104 -26.70 0.82 18.84
CA SER A 104 -25.88 2.04 18.80
C SER A 104 -25.85 2.60 17.38
N GLU A 105 -26.12 3.90 17.21
CA GLU A 105 -26.04 4.56 15.90
C GLU A 105 -24.63 5.11 15.60
N ALA A 106 -23.68 5.01 16.56
CA ALA A 106 -22.32 5.51 16.42
C ALA A 106 -21.36 4.45 15.85
N ALA A 107 -20.36 4.91 15.10
CA ALA A 107 -19.26 4.07 14.67
C ALA A 107 -18.18 3.97 15.76
N PHE A 108 -17.56 2.79 15.88
CA PHE A 108 -16.48 2.51 16.84
C PHE A 108 -15.32 1.78 16.17
N VAL A 109 -14.15 1.79 16.81
CA VAL A 109 -13.01 0.93 16.47
C VAL A 109 -12.59 0.13 17.69
N TRP A 110 -12.25 -1.16 17.49
CA TRP A 110 -11.73 -2.01 18.54
C TRP A 110 -10.38 -1.52 19.07
N LEU A 111 -10.24 -1.60 20.39
CA LEU A 111 -9.01 -1.41 21.15
C LEU A 111 -8.67 -2.70 21.95
N GLY A 112 -7.49 -2.76 22.57
CA GLY A 112 -6.93 -3.94 23.22
C GLY A 112 -7.38 -4.20 24.66
N GLY A 113 -8.36 -3.49 25.17
CA GLY A 113 -8.87 -3.68 26.53
C GLY A 113 -9.96 -4.75 26.61
N SER A 114 -9.99 -5.52 27.71
CA SER A 114 -11.07 -6.47 28.00
C SER A 114 -11.18 -6.80 29.47
N ASP A 115 -12.39 -7.13 29.92
CA ASP A 115 -12.67 -7.68 31.26
C ASP A 115 -13.28 -9.09 31.21
N ALA A 116 -13.24 -9.75 30.04
CA ALA A 116 -13.77 -11.11 29.83
C ALA A 116 -13.24 -12.16 30.83
N GLU A 117 -12.01 -12.01 31.33
CA GLU A 117 -11.45 -12.88 32.37
C GLU A 117 -12.11 -12.69 33.73
N ARG A 118 -12.50 -11.44 34.04
CA ARG A 118 -13.14 -11.08 35.28
C ARG A 118 -13.91 -9.77 35.13
N GLU A 119 -15.22 -9.86 35.20
CA GLU A 119 -16.16 -8.75 35.14
C GLU A 119 -15.74 -7.56 36.02
N GLY A 120 -15.73 -6.38 35.42
CA GLY A 120 -15.34 -5.11 36.01
C GLY A 120 -13.84 -4.96 36.29
N ARG A 121 -13.01 -5.90 35.84
CA ARG A 121 -11.54 -5.77 35.90
C ARG A 121 -10.96 -5.67 34.51
N TRP A 122 -10.92 -4.47 33.98
CA TRP A 122 -10.39 -4.19 32.65
C TRP A 122 -8.88 -4.27 32.60
N THR A 123 -8.36 -5.07 31.66
CA THR A 123 -6.92 -5.26 31.45
C THR A 123 -6.56 -5.06 29.97
N TRP A 124 -5.37 -4.56 29.72
CA TRP A 124 -4.78 -4.55 28.38
C TRP A 124 -4.34 -5.97 28.02
N THR A 125 -4.76 -6.48 26.86
CA THR A 125 -4.56 -7.89 26.49
C THR A 125 -3.17 -8.21 25.95
N ASN A 126 -2.38 -7.19 25.62
CA ASN A 126 -0.98 -7.36 25.21
C ASN A 126 -0.09 -7.83 26.38
N ASN A 127 -0.36 -7.35 27.60
CA ASN A 127 0.51 -7.62 28.75
C ASN A 127 -0.23 -7.97 30.05
N GLY A 128 -1.58 -7.95 30.06
CA GLY A 128 -2.40 -8.25 31.25
C GLY A 128 -2.45 -7.13 32.29
N ASP A 129 -1.94 -5.95 31.99
CA ASP A 129 -1.92 -4.80 32.89
C ASP A 129 -3.33 -4.29 33.19
N PRO A 130 -3.79 -4.22 34.46
CA PRO A 130 -5.09 -3.66 34.78
C PRO A 130 -5.07 -2.13 34.66
N PHE A 131 -6.11 -1.55 34.03
CA PHE A 131 -6.24 -0.10 33.90
C PHE A 131 -7.51 0.48 34.52
N TRP A 132 -8.58 -0.33 34.68
CA TRP A 132 -9.84 0.12 35.29
C TRP A 132 -10.41 -0.98 36.19
N GLN A 133 -11.10 -0.56 37.25
CA GLN A 133 -11.81 -1.45 38.17
C GLN A 133 -13.19 -0.92 38.50
N GLY A 134 -14.22 -1.69 38.21
CA GLY A 134 -15.63 -1.41 38.46
C GLY A 134 -16.42 -1.19 37.18
N ASP A 135 -17.69 -0.77 37.36
CA ASP A 135 -18.60 -0.29 36.32
C ASP A 135 -18.34 1.19 35.99
N PHE A 136 -19.31 1.90 35.41
CA PHE A 136 -19.23 3.35 35.13
C PHE A 136 -18.94 4.23 36.35
N ASN A 137 -19.14 3.72 37.57
CA ASN A 137 -18.73 4.38 38.82
C ASN A 137 -17.36 3.90 39.33
N GLY A 138 -16.65 3.09 38.55
CA GLY A 138 -15.35 2.55 38.89
C GLY A 138 -14.24 3.59 38.97
N ALA A 139 -13.00 3.13 39.00
CA ALA A 139 -11.85 4.00 39.07
C ALA A 139 -10.62 3.44 38.31
N PRO A 140 -9.74 4.33 37.77
CA PRO A 140 -8.47 3.94 37.15
C PRO A 140 -7.58 3.20 38.15
N VAL A 141 -6.97 2.10 37.72
CA VAL A 141 -6.01 1.35 38.51
C VAL A 141 -4.64 2.01 38.42
N GLY A 142 -4.07 2.37 39.57
CA GLY A 142 -2.71 2.94 39.63
C GLY A 142 -2.57 4.30 38.95
N GLY A 143 -3.68 5.04 38.75
CA GLY A 143 -3.65 6.33 38.06
C GLY A 143 -3.43 6.25 36.55
N ARG A 144 -3.65 5.09 35.94
CA ARG A 144 -3.56 4.91 34.50
C ARG A 144 -4.59 5.76 33.76
N TYR A 145 -4.27 6.12 32.53
CA TYR A 145 -5.19 6.88 31.68
C TYR A 145 -6.41 6.02 31.32
N THR A 146 -7.58 6.66 31.33
CA THR A 146 -8.84 6.11 30.86
C THR A 146 -9.69 7.23 30.26
N ASN A 147 -10.53 6.90 29.28
CA ASN A 147 -11.38 7.89 28.61
C ASN A 147 -12.81 7.35 28.37
N TRP A 148 -13.35 6.67 29.38
CA TRP A 148 -14.71 6.15 29.32
C TRP A 148 -15.75 7.26 29.10
N GLY A 149 -16.85 6.94 28.40
CA GLY A 149 -18.10 7.67 28.47
C GLY A 149 -18.80 7.44 29.82
N ILE A 150 -20.13 7.35 29.83
CA ILE A 150 -20.88 6.80 30.98
C ILE A 150 -20.84 5.27 30.87
N GLN A 151 -19.63 4.74 30.90
CA GLN A 151 -19.24 3.37 30.64
C GLN A 151 -18.08 2.95 31.55
N PRO A 152 -17.76 1.66 31.72
CA PRO A 152 -18.44 0.48 31.20
C PRO A 152 -19.72 0.17 31.99
N ASP A 153 -20.80 -0.22 31.32
CA ASP A 153 -22.08 -0.52 31.98
C ASP A 153 -22.55 -1.98 31.79
N ASN A 154 -21.81 -2.78 30.99
CA ASN A 154 -22.04 -4.18 30.70
C ASN A 154 -23.52 -4.44 30.31
N ALA A 155 -24.07 -3.65 29.37
CA ALA A 155 -25.46 -3.79 28.92
C ALA A 155 -25.69 -5.22 28.43
N GLY A 156 -26.80 -5.81 28.86
CA GLY A 156 -27.09 -7.22 28.53
C GLY A 156 -26.21 -8.25 29.25
N GLY A 157 -25.15 -7.88 29.95
CA GLY A 157 -24.24 -8.78 30.67
C GLY A 157 -23.24 -9.52 29.77
N ALA A 158 -22.89 -8.95 28.61
CA ALA A 158 -22.03 -9.58 27.61
C ALA A 158 -21.02 -8.61 26.96
N GLU A 159 -20.90 -7.38 27.43
CA GLU A 159 -20.01 -6.36 26.89
C GLU A 159 -18.64 -6.41 27.57
N ASN A 160 -17.71 -7.12 26.93
CA ASN A 160 -16.40 -7.41 27.52
C ASN A 160 -15.24 -6.90 26.66
N ALA A 161 -15.49 -6.14 25.59
CA ALA A 161 -14.48 -5.68 24.64
C ALA A 161 -14.48 -4.16 24.52
N LEU A 162 -13.29 -3.57 24.62
CA LEU A 162 -13.08 -2.12 24.59
C LEU A 162 -13.13 -1.59 23.16
N ALA A 163 -13.91 -0.51 22.96
CA ALA A 163 -13.94 0.24 21.71
C ALA A 163 -13.84 1.75 21.94
N MET A 164 -13.31 2.48 20.95
CA MET A 164 -13.30 3.94 20.90
C MET A 164 -14.40 4.43 19.97
N GLY A 165 -15.26 5.36 20.43
CA GLY A 165 -16.27 6.01 19.61
C GLY A 165 -15.67 6.96 18.57
N LEU A 166 -16.08 6.82 17.33
CA LEU A 166 -15.72 7.72 16.22
C LEU A 166 -16.75 8.82 15.98
N ALA A 167 -17.87 8.75 16.69
CA ALA A 167 -18.92 9.75 16.73
C ALA A 167 -19.50 9.81 18.14
N ASP A 168 -20.30 10.83 18.44
CA ASP A 168 -21.05 10.89 19.68
C ASP A 168 -22.16 9.83 19.65
N TRP A 169 -22.48 9.22 20.81
CA TRP A 169 -23.57 8.24 20.94
C TRP A 169 -24.55 8.66 22.04
N PRO A 170 -25.41 9.65 21.76
CA PRO A 170 -26.41 10.09 22.67
C PRO A 170 -27.58 9.08 22.76
N GLU A 171 -28.06 8.87 23.98
CA GLU A 171 -29.36 8.25 24.20
C GLU A 171 -30.48 9.31 24.22
N PRO A 172 -31.75 8.95 24.02
CA PRO A 172 -32.83 9.92 23.93
C PRO A 172 -32.96 10.88 25.10
N PHE A 173 -32.38 10.55 26.26
CA PHE A 173 -32.53 11.31 27.48
C PHE A 173 -31.22 11.74 28.15
N TYR A 174 -30.07 11.17 27.73
CA TYR A 174 -28.74 11.51 28.24
C TYR A 174 -27.66 11.05 27.25
N ASP A 175 -26.52 11.72 27.30
CA ASP A 175 -25.37 11.39 26.45
C ASP A 175 -24.59 10.25 27.11
N LEU A 176 -24.48 9.10 26.48
CA LEU A 176 -23.68 7.97 26.95
C LEU A 176 -22.19 8.19 26.73
N GLY A 177 -21.84 8.92 25.69
CA GLY A 177 -20.44 9.27 25.41
C GLY A 177 -20.26 10.14 24.18
N ALA A 178 -19.07 10.71 24.06
CA ALA A 178 -18.66 11.61 23.01
C ALA A 178 -17.55 10.99 22.14
N THR A 179 -17.37 11.54 20.95
CA THR A 179 -16.29 11.19 20.03
C THR A 179 -14.94 11.10 20.74
N GLY A 180 -14.26 9.95 20.59
CA GLY A 180 -12.97 9.63 21.22
C GLY A 180 -13.09 9.06 22.64
N GLN A 181 -14.27 9.02 23.25
CA GLN A 181 -14.49 8.28 24.50
C GLN A 181 -14.64 6.79 24.24
N TRP A 182 -14.49 6.00 25.30
CA TRP A 182 -14.49 4.55 25.25
C TRP A 182 -15.83 3.98 25.68
N ASN A 183 -16.18 2.85 25.05
CA ASN A 183 -17.35 2.04 25.34
C ASN A 183 -16.95 0.58 25.52
N ASP A 184 -17.69 -0.18 26.34
CA ASP A 184 -17.68 -1.63 26.33
C ASP A 184 -18.75 -2.13 25.36
N LEU A 185 -18.40 -3.13 24.57
CA LEU A 185 -19.28 -3.71 23.56
C LEU A 185 -19.22 -5.24 23.58
N GLU A 186 -20.27 -5.90 23.06
CA GLU A 186 -20.22 -7.33 22.80
C GLU A 186 -19.09 -7.66 21.79
N ALA A 187 -18.19 -8.56 22.18
CA ALA A 187 -17.02 -8.96 21.38
C ALA A 187 -17.40 -9.54 19.99
N GLY A 188 -18.63 -10.01 19.81
CA GLY A 188 -19.16 -10.53 18.55
C GLY A 188 -19.54 -9.47 17.50
N ASN A 189 -19.56 -8.19 17.84
CA ASN A 189 -19.74 -7.11 16.87
C ASN A 189 -18.59 -7.09 15.87
N LYS A 190 -18.88 -6.70 14.62
CA LYS A 190 -17.84 -6.56 13.58
C LYS A 190 -17.51 -5.11 13.37
N LEU A 191 -16.35 -4.70 13.88
CA LEU A 191 -15.85 -3.32 13.79
C LEU A 191 -14.49 -3.29 13.11
N LEU A 192 -14.11 -2.12 12.60
CA LEU A 192 -12.74 -1.78 12.27
C LEU A 192 -11.89 -1.82 13.54
N TYR A 193 -10.58 -1.96 13.41
CA TYR A 193 -9.71 -2.06 14.58
C TYR A 193 -8.35 -1.42 14.36
N VAL A 194 -7.74 -0.98 15.44
CA VAL A 194 -6.41 -0.38 15.44
C VAL A 194 -5.41 -1.37 16.05
N ILE A 195 -4.36 -1.68 15.29
CA ILE A 195 -3.22 -2.47 15.73
C ILE A 195 -2.11 -1.51 16.14
N GLU A 196 -1.42 -1.83 17.23
CA GLU A 196 -0.23 -1.14 17.71
C GLU A 196 0.98 -2.06 17.69
N PHE A 197 2.15 -1.48 17.43
CA PHE A 197 3.46 -2.12 17.43
C PHE A 197 4.45 -1.28 18.25
N ASP A 198 5.26 -1.93 19.09
CA ASP A 198 6.32 -1.30 19.90
C ASP A 198 7.57 -0.91 19.06
N ALA A 199 7.40 -0.81 17.74
CA ALA A 199 8.45 -0.47 16.80
C ALA A 199 8.02 0.69 15.90
N VAL A 200 8.99 1.44 15.38
CA VAL A 200 8.77 2.47 14.36
C VAL A 200 9.01 1.88 12.97
N ILE A 201 8.30 2.40 11.98
CA ILE A 201 8.47 2.00 10.58
C ILE A 201 9.76 2.61 10.03
N GLU A 202 10.62 1.76 9.46
CA GLU A 202 11.71 2.26 8.64
C GLU A 202 11.18 2.81 7.31
N PRO A 203 11.70 3.95 6.83
CA PRO A 203 11.15 4.59 5.64
C PRO A 203 11.23 3.70 4.40
N LEU A 204 10.13 3.52 3.71
CA LEU A 204 10.12 2.96 2.36
C LEU A 204 10.89 3.90 1.41
N ARG A 205 11.96 3.38 0.82
CA ARG A 205 12.84 4.11 -0.10
C ARG A 205 12.56 3.65 -1.52
N ALA A 206 12.45 4.59 -2.46
CA ALA A 206 12.25 4.26 -3.86
C ALA A 206 12.90 5.30 -4.78
N SER A 207 13.24 4.89 -5.99
CA SER A 207 13.70 5.77 -7.07
C SER A 207 13.10 5.33 -8.40
N LEU A 208 12.71 6.28 -9.22
CA LEU A 208 12.37 6.08 -10.62
C LEU A 208 13.56 6.55 -11.45
N ASP A 209 14.28 5.60 -12.05
CA ASP A 209 15.48 5.88 -12.85
C ASP A 209 15.12 6.22 -14.31
N GLN A 210 14.05 5.58 -14.84
CA GLN A 210 13.52 5.83 -16.18
C GLN A 210 11.98 5.67 -16.17
N PRO A 211 11.25 6.60 -16.85
CA PRO A 211 11.78 7.77 -17.55
C PRO A 211 12.39 8.80 -16.58
N ALA A 212 13.47 9.43 -17.03
CA ALA A 212 14.05 10.56 -16.31
C ALA A 212 13.14 11.79 -16.42
N ASN A 213 13.12 12.62 -15.39
CA ASN A 213 12.35 13.86 -15.42
C ASN A 213 12.84 14.77 -16.57
N GLN A 214 11.90 15.32 -17.34
CA GLN A 214 12.16 16.12 -18.56
C GLN A 214 12.92 15.36 -19.66
N GLY A 215 12.91 14.02 -19.61
CA GLY A 215 13.50 13.18 -20.66
C GLY A 215 12.64 13.14 -21.91
N VAL A 216 13.26 12.84 -23.06
CA VAL A 216 12.58 12.66 -24.34
C VAL A 216 12.62 11.20 -24.72
N TYR A 217 11.48 10.61 -25.04
CA TYR A 217 11.33 9.19 -25.32
C TYR A 217 10.61 8.94 -26.62
N THR A 218 10.99 7.84 -27.31
CA THR A 218 10.35 7.38 -28.55
C THR A 218 10.41 5.86 -28.64
N GLY A 219 9.55 5.27 -29.46
CA GLY A 219 9.57 3.84 -29.73
C GLY A 219 9.33 2.99 -28.47
N VAL A 220 10.25 2.07 -28.21
CA VAL A 220 10.24 1.19 -27.03
C VAL A 220 11.45 1.51 -26.15
N GLY A 221 11.20 1.76 -24.90
CA GLY A 221 12.23 1.98 -23.87
C GLY A 221 11.91 1.16 -22.62
N MET A 222 12.45 1.57 -21.49
CA MET A 222 12.23 0.93 -20.19
C MET A 222 11.52 1.88 -19.24
N ILE A 223 10.66 1.33 -18.39
CA ILE A 223 10.32 1.90 -17.09
C ILE A 223 11.12 1.09 -16.09
N ARG A 224 11.94 1.75 -15.28
CA ARG A 224 12.79 1.07 -14.30
C ARG A 224 13.16 1.97 -13.13
N GLY A 225 13.46 1.31 -12.02
CA GLY A 225 13.89 1.95 -10.79
C GLY A 225 14.27 0.92 -9.74
N TRP A 226 14.16 1.32 -8.49
CA TRP A 226 14.31 0.43 -7.36
C TRP A 226 13.44 0.86 -6.20
N ALA A 227 13.12 -0.08 -5.31
CA ALA A 227 12.39 0.16 -4.07
C ALA A 227 12.96 -0.72 -2.96
N LEU A 228 13.07 -0.19 -1.75
CA LEU A 228 13.65 -0.87 -0.60
C LEU A 228 12.83 -0.57 0.65
N SER A 229 12.33 -1.62 1.30
CA SER A 229 11.69 -1.61 2.62
C SER A 229 12.18 -2.81 3.41
N GLU A 230 12.35 -2.66 4.71
CA GLU A 230 12.66 -3.79 5.62
C GLU A 230 11.51 -4.78 5.69
N GLU A 231 10.27 -4.32 5.48
CA GLU A 231 9.07 -5.15 5.43
C GLU A 231 8.84 -5.81 4.05
N GLY A 232 9.81 -5.66 3.13
CA GLY A 232 9.71 -6.11 1.75
C GLY A 232 8.79 -5.22 0.90
N VAL A 233 8.80 -5.43 -0.40
CA VAL A 233 7.92 -4.74 -1.36
C VAL A 233 6.80 -5.68 -1.78
N GLU A 234 5.55 -5.29 -1.54
CA GLU A 234 4.37 -6.07 -1.92
C GLU A 234 3.98 -5.82 -3.37
N ARG A 235 3.94 -4.52 -3.77
CA ARG A 235 3.40 -4.13 -5.07
C ARG A 235 4.06 -2.86 -5.60
N ILE A 236 4.20 -2.80 -6.93
CA ILE A 236 4.63 -1.59 -7.64
C ILE A 236 3.64 -1.32 -8.76
N GLU A 237 2.91 -0.21 -8.67
CA GLU A 237 1.89 0.21 -9.62
C GLU A 237 2.39 1.39 -10.45
N VAL A 238 2.13 1.36 -11.77
CA VAL A 238 2.46 2.44 -12.69
C VAL A 238 1.19 3.15 -13.12
N TYR A 239 1.23 4.47 -13.04
CA TYR A 239 0.20 5.39 -13.53
C TYR A 239 0.79 6.24 -14.64
N ILE A 240 0.05 6.42 -15.74
CA ILE A 240 0.40 7.32 -16.84
C ILE A 240 -0.73 8.34 -16.97
N ASP A 241 -0.40 9.63 -16.91
CA ASP A 241 -1.37 10.73 -16.94
C ASP A 241 -2.51 10.51 -15.91
N ASP A 242 -2.13 10.21 -14.67
CA ASP A 242 -2.99 9.94 -13.52
C ASP A 242 -3.93 8.73 -13.68
N LYS A 243 -3.66 7.84 -14.65
CA LYS A 243 -4.44 6.63 -14.86
C LYS A 243 -3.59 5.41 -14.59
N TYR A 244 -4.13 4.48 -13.78
CA TYR A 244 -3.52 3.17 -13.61
C TYR A 244 -3.25 2.51 -14.97
N ALA A 245 -2.04 2.04 -15.16
CA ALA A 245 -1.61 1.39 -16.39
C ALA A 245 -1.33 -0.11 -16.18
N PHE A 246 -0.49 -0.47 -15.21
CA PHE A 246 -0.11 -1.86 -14.92
C PHE A 246 0.77 -1.97 -13.66
N ASP A 247 0.95 -3.19 -13.17
CA ASP A 247 1.91 -3.53 -12.12
C ASP A 247 3.26 -3.94 -12.72
N VAL A 248 4.35 -3.64 -12.01
CA VAL A 248 5.72 -3.97 -12.44
C VAL A 248 6.30 -5.06 -11.54
N PRO A 249 6.96 -6.10 -12.12
CA PRO A 249 7.69 -7.08 -11.34
C PRO A 249 8.82 -6.45 -10.53
N TYR A 250 9.06 -6.97 -9.35
CA TYR A 250 10.10 -6.57 -8.41
C TYR A 250 11.14 -7.68 -8.20
N GLY A 251 12.36 -7.31 -7.85
CA GLY A 251 13.42 -8.26 -7.51
C GLY A 251 14.59 -8.29 -8.50
N ASP A 252 14.71 -7.33 -9.43
CA ASP A 252 15.85 -7.22 -10.32
C ASP A 252 17.14 -6.87 -9.53
N PRO A 253 18.33 -7.39 -9.97
CA PRO A 253 19.60 -7.10 -9.32
C PRO A 253 19.94 -5.59 -9.32
N ARG A 254 20.33 -5.06 -8.13
CA ARG A 254 20.76 -3.68 -7.89
C ARG A 254 21.96 -3.66 -6.93
N ALA A 255 23.13 -4.03 -7.45
CA ALA A 255 24.37 -4.02 -6.66
C ALA A 255 24.68 -2.66 -6.03
N ASP A 256 24.36 -1.56 -6.72
CA ASP A 256 24.51 -0.19 -6.26
C ASP A 256 23.64 0.12 -5.04
N VAL A 257 22.41 -0.39 -4.97
CA VAL A 257 21.53 -0.28 -3.80
C VAL A 257 22.05 -1.14 -2.66
N GLY A 258 22.49 -2.38 -2.95
CA GLY A 258 23.12 -3.27 -1.97
C GLY A 258 24.39 -2.67 -1.33
N GLU A 259 25.20 -1.94 -2.10
CA GLU A 259 26.36 -1.23 -1.58
C GLU A 259 25.97 0.00 -0.73
N ALA A 260 24.87 0.67 -1.06
CA ALA A 260 24.38 1.85 -0.35
C ALA A 260 23.67 1.48 0.98
N PHE A 261 23.02 0.30 1.04
CA PHE A 261 22.24 -0.16 2.19
C PHE A 261 22.61 -1.61 2.57
N PRO A 262 23.87 -1.86 2.99
CA PRO A 262 24.37 -3.22 3.22
C PRO A 262 23.73 -3.90 4.43
N ASP A 263 23.16 -3.13 5.35
CA ASP A 263 22.56 -3.64 6.59
C ASP A 263 21.08 -4.07 6.41
N ILE A 264 20.48 -3.79 5.23
CA ILE A 264 19.11 -4.19 4.92
C ILE A 264 19.13 -5.45 4.06
N ASP A 265 18.49 -6.50 4.55
CA ASP A 265 18.38 -7.77 3.85
C ASP A 265 17.69 -7.61 2.49
N GLY A 266 18.24 -8.25 1.45
CA GLY A 266 17.70 -8.19 0.11
C GLY A 266 17.97 -6.89 -0.66
N SER A 267 18.71 -5.92 -0.10
CA SER A 267 18.98 -4.62 -0.72
C SER A 267 19.62 -4.69 -2.12
N SER A 268 20.33 -5.79 -2.43
CA SER A 268 20.93 -6.02 -3.76
C SER A 268 19.95 -6.56 -4.83
N THR A 269 18.70 -6.84 -4.45
CA THR A 269 17.65 -7.37 -5.36
C THR A 269 16.37 -6.52 -5.29
N THR A 270 16.54 -5.22 -5.35
CA THR A 270 15.49 -4.21 -5.13
C THR A 270 15.02 -3.52 -6.39
N GLY A 271 15.50 -3.96 -7.55
CA GLY A 271 15.17 -3.36 -8.83
C GLY A 271 13.78 -3.76 -9.34
N PHE A 272 13.22 -2.88 -10.13
CA PHE A 272 12.08 -3.16 -10.98
C PHE A 272 12.35 -2.66 -12.39
N SER A 273 11.89 -3.41 -13.41
CA SER A 273 12.01 -3.00 -14.80
C SER A 273 10.98 -3.65 -15.71
N VAL A 274 10.48 -2.88 -16.67
CA VAL A 274 9.54 -3.36 -17.69
C VAL A 274 9.76 -2.63 -19.01
N PRO A 275 9.75 -3.32 -20.17
CA PRO A 275 9.72 -2.67 -21.47
C PRO A 275 8.39 -1.90 -21.64
N PHE A 276 8.49 -0.65 -22.06
CA PHE A 276 7.34 0.20 -22.30
C PHE A 276 7.38 0.83 -23.69
N ARG A 277 6.25 0.82 -24.41
CA ARG A 277 6.14 1.43 -25.73
C ARG A 277 5.68 2.87 -25.61
N TYR A 278 6.64 3.80 -25.48
CA TYR A 278 6.38 5.24 -25.41
C TYR A 278 5.62 5.77 -26.61
N SER A 279 5.90 5.24 -27.82
CA SER A 279 5.16 5.63 -29.03
C SER A 279 3.68 5.23 -29.04
N ALA A 280 3.19 4.48 -28.07
CA ALA A 280 1.76 4.24 -27.89
C ALA A 280 1.01 5.45 -27.28
N LEU A 281 1.73 6.30 -26.57
CA LEU A 281 1.21 7.57 -26.06
C LEU A 281 1.09 8.60 -27.17
N SER A 282 0.36 9.68 -26.95
CA SER A 282 0.35 10.85 -27.86
C SER A 282 1.75 11.48 -27.95
N ALA A 283 2.01 12.32 -28.95
CA ALA A 283 3.19 13.17 -28.93
C ALA A 283 2.97 14.32 -27.93
N GLY A 284 4.05 14.74 -27.26
CA GLY A 284 4.05 15.81 -26.27
C GLY A 284 4.35 15.33 -24.85
N GLU A 285 4.07 16.19 -23.88
CA GLU A 285 4.33 15.95 -22.47
C GLU A 285 3.37 14.94 -21.85
N HIS A 286 3.92 14.05 -21.05
CA HIS A 286 3.23 13.04 -20.25
C HIS A 286 3.78 12.99 -18.83
N THR A 287 2.99 12.48 -17.91
CA THR A 287 3.41 12.18 -16.55
C THR A 287 3.43 10.68 -16.29
N ILE A 288 4.38 10.24 -15.49
CA ILE A 288 4.39 8.91 -14.89
C ILE A 288 4.47 9.03 -13.39
N SER A 289 3.66 8.25 -12.68
CA SER A 289 3.81 7.99 -11.25
C SER A 289 4.00 6.51 -11.02
N VAL A 290 4.97 6.17 -10.17
CA VAL A 290 5.22 4.82 -9.69
C VAL A 290 4.92 4.81 -8.20
N VAL A 291 3.90 4.06 -7.82
CA VAL A 291 3.48 3.88 -6.43
C VAL A 291 3.99 2.53 -5.96
N VAL A 292 4.85 2.55 -4.97
CA VAL A 292 5.37 1.34 -4.31
C VAL A 292 4.63 1.17 -3.01
N THR A 293 4.15 -0.05 -2.74
CA THR A 293 3.56 -0.43 -1.45
C THR A 293 4.38 -1.56 -0.86
N ASP A 294 4.77 -1.45 0.41
CA ASP A 294 5.52 -2.49 1.11
C ASP A 294 4.59 -3.51 1.79
N GLY A 295 5.19 -4.57 2.38
CA GLY A 295 4.46 -5.63 3.05
C GLY A 295 3.68 -5.18 4.30
N PHE A 296 3.98 -4.00 4.83
CA PHE A 296 3.23 -3.41 5.94
C PHE A 296 2.06 -2.52 5.47
N GLY A 297 2.01 -2.16 4.16
CA GLY A 297 0.99 -1.31 3.57
C GLY A 297 1.40 0.16 3.45
N VAL A 298 2.64 0.50 3.80
CA VAL A 298 3.19 1.86 3.60
C VAL A 298 3.44 2.08 2.12
N SER A 299 3.05 3.24 1.61
CA SER A 299 3.23 3.57 0.19
C SER A 299 4.13 4.77 -0.01
N ALA A 300 4.93 4.71 -1.08
CA ALA A 300 5.76 5.82 -1.55
C ALA A 300 5.54 6.03 -3.06
N GLU A 301 5.39 7.28 -3.46
CA GLU A 301 5.23 7.66 -4.87
C GLU A 301 6.52 8.30 -5.39
N ARG A 302 6.87 7.98 -6.64
CA ARG A 302 7.90 8.65 -7.44
C ARG A 302 7.35 8.98 -8.80
N SER A 303 7.47 10.25 -9.20
CA SER A 303 6.90 10.75 -10.45
C SER A 303 7.95 11.47 -11.29
N ALA A 304 7.71 11.49 -12.61
CA ALA A 304 8.48 12.24 -13.56
C ALA A 304 7.58 12.76 -14.69
N THR A 305 7.93 13.92 -15.25
CA THR A 305 7.40 14.40 -16.52
C THR A 305 8.38 14.07 -17.64
N PHE A 306 7.86 13.70 -18.81
CA PHE A 306 8.68 13.38 -19.97
C PHE A 306 7.94 13.71 -21.28
N ASP A 307 8.71 13.96 -22.34
CA ASP A 307 8.16 14.20 -23.65
C ASP A 307 8.20 12.95 -24.52
N VAL A 308 7.12 12.71 -25.25
CA VAL A 308 7.05 11.66 -26.28
C VAL A 308 7.19 12.31 -27.65
N VAL A 309 8.20 11.87 -28.40
CA VAL A 309 8.34 12.21 -29.82
C VAL A 309 8.07 10.95 -30.65
N ARG A 310 7.23 11.08 -31.68
CA ARG A 310 6.83 9.96 -32.51
C ARG A 310 6.36 10.40 -33.89
N PHE A 311 6.35 9.45 -34.81
CA PHE A 311 5.61 9.60 -36.05
C PHE A 311 4.09 9.65 -35.77
N GLU A 312 3.28 10.15 -36.69
CA GLU A 312 1.82 10.13 -36.50
C GLU A 312 1.27 8.74 -36.21
N GLN A 313 1.83 7.71 -36.88
CA GLN A 313 1.48 6.33 -36.56
C GLN A 313 2.18 5.90 -35.24
N PRO A 314 1.44 5.36 -34.28
CA PRO A 314 2.02 4.81 -33.03
C PRO A 314 2.88 3.56 -33.30
N PHE A 315 2.76 2.97 -34.44
CA PHE A 315 3.55 1.83 -34.90
C PHE A 315 3.87 1.98 -36.38
N VAL A 316 5.16 2.03 -36.71
CA VAL A 316 5.65 2.05 -38.11
C VAL A 316 5.86 0.61 -38.55
N SER A 317 5.00 0.15 -39.46
CA SER A 317 5.08 -1.21 -40.00
C SER A 317 6.29 -1.39 -40.90
N LYS A 318 6.64 -2.65 -41.24
CA LYS A 318 7.68 -2.92 -42.22
C LYS A 318 7.39 -2.34 -43.62
N ALA A 319 6.10 -2.18 -43.95
CA ALA A 319 5.67 -1.57 -45.21
C ALA A 319 5.92 -0.06 -45.24
N ASP A 320 5.86 0.58 -44.05
CA ASP A 320 6.04 2.01 -43.88
C ASP A 320 7.42 2.38 -43.30
N THR A 321 8.40 1.45 -43.42
CA THR A 321 9.77 1.67 -42.94
C THR A 321 10.30 3.03 -43.39
N PRO A 322 10.90 3.84 -42.48
CA PRO A 322 11.41 5.16 -42.83
C PRO A 322 12.33 5.11 -44.03
N ASN A 323 11.99 5.87 -45.05
CA ASN A 323 12.77 5.98 -46.26
C ASN A 323 13.55 7.31 -46.25
N MET A 324 14.88 7.20 -46.28
CA MET A 324 15.79 8.34 -46.24
C MET A 324 16.43 8.61 -47.60
N ASN A 325 15.94 7.97 -48.68
CA ASN A 325 16.36 8.29 -50.05
C ASN A 325 16.00 9.77 -50.32
N TRP A 326 17.01 10.53 -50.75
CA TRP A 326 16.88 11.97 -50.99
C TRP A 326 16.70 12.85 -49.75
N SER A 327 16.87 12.29 -48.54
CA SER A 327 16.90 13.07 -47.31
C SER A 327 18.20 13.90 -47.24
N LEU A 328 18.10 15.07 -46.61
CA LEU A 328 19.27 15.91 -46.31
C LEU A 328 19.62 15.80 -44.83
N ALA A 329 20.87 15.54 -44.55
CA ALA A 329 21.37 15.53 -43.18
C ALA A 329 22.17 16.81 -42.90
N SER A 330 21.92 17.43 -41.76
CA SER A 330 22.70 18.54 -41.22
C SER A 330 23.11 18.21 -39.80
N SER A 331 24.27 18.67 -39.37
CA SER A 331 24.78 18.48 -38.01
C SER A 331 25.19 19.78 -37.37
N TYR A 332 24.94 19.91 -36.07
CA TYR A 332 25.42 21.01 -35.24
C TYR A 332 25.73 20.51 -33.83
N ALA A 333 26.95 20.67 -33.39
CA ALA A 333 27.46 20.18 -32.12
C ALA A 333 27.21 18.66 -31.98
N ASP A 334 26.40 18.23 -31.01
CA ASP A 334 26.02 16.83 -30.71
C ASP A 334 24.72 16.40 -31.40
N TYR A 335 24.17 17.22 -32.30
CA TYR A 335 22.92 16.94 -33.02
C TYR A 335 23.13 16.59 -34.48
N ILE A 336 22.29 15.69 -34.99
CA ILE A 336 22.12 15.40 -36.42
C ILE A 336 20.63 15.52 -36.74
N THR A 337 20.28 16.37 -37.71
CA THR A 337 18.90 16.47 -38.21
C THR A 337 18.86 15.89 -39.62
N VAL A 338 17.98 14.93 -39.84
CA VAL A 338 17.69 14.34 -41.14
C VAL A 338 16.34 14.86 -41.61
N GLN A 339 16.34 15.67 -42.68
CA GLN A 339 15.13 16.24 -43.29
C GLN A 339 14.65 15.41 -44.47
N GLY A 340 13.36 15.35 -44.68
CA GLY A 340 12.77 14.61 -45.79
C GLY A 340 12.69 13.12 -45.56
N VAL A 341 12.67 12.65 -44.31
CA VAL A 341 12.40 11.25 -43.95
C VAL A 341 10.95 10.91 -44.28
N GLN A 342 10.72 10.00 -45.23
CA GLN A 342 9.38 9.61 -45.60
C GLN A 342 8.93 8.39 -44.81
N VAL A 343 7.76 8.47 -44.17
CA VAL A 343 7.11 7.37 -43.44
C VAL A 343 5.66 7.29 -43.88
N GLY A 344 5.31 6.25 -44.62
CA GLY A 344 4.04 6.16 -45.34
C GLY A 344 3.88 7.35 -46.32
N ASP A 345 2.76 8.04 -46.25
CA ASP A 345 2.46 9.21 -47.10
C ASP A 345 3.00 10.55 -46.54
N ASN A 346 3.64 10.52 -45.37
CA ASN A 346 4.10 11.70 -44.66
C ASN A 346 5.63 11.88 -44.70
N THR A 347 6.06 13.13 -44.66
CA THR A 347 7.48 13.51 -44.63
C THR A 347 7.79 14.20 -43.30
N TYR A 348 8.97 13.86 -42.73
CA TYR A 348 9.39 14.32 -41.42
C TYR A 348 10.81 14.85 -41.43
N SER A 349 11.09 15.74 -40.46
CA SER A 349 12.44 16.04 -40.01
C SER A 349 12.67 15.30 -38.69
N VAL A 350 13.74 14.48 -38.64
CA VAL A 350 14.11 13.69 -37.46
C VAL A 350 15.43 14.22 -36.91
N THR A 351 15.44 14.61 -35.63
CA THR A 351 16.63 15.09 -34.95
C THR A 351 17.12 14.03 -33.96
N LEU A 352 18.41 13.70 -34.06
CA LEU A 352 19.12 12.81 -33.16
C LEU A 352 20.13 13.61 -32.36
N ARG A 353 20.33 13.22 -31.12
CA ARG A 353 21.37 13.76 -30.24
C ARG A 353 22.28 12.67 -29.73
N TRP A 354 23.57 12.95 -29.64
CA TRP A 354 24.53 12.04 -29.01
C TRP A 354 24.30 11.98 -27.51
N GLN A 355 24.11 10.77 -26.96
CA GLN A 355 23.97 10.50 -25.54
C GLN A 355 25.23 9.80 -25.01
N THR A 356 26.00 10.49 -24.21
CA THR A 356 27.27 9.95 -23.68
C THR A 356 27.05 8.74 -22.76
N GLN A 357 25.93 8.73 -22.00
CA GLN A 357 25.64 7.62 -21.07
C GLN A 357 25.31 6.33 -21.78
N THR A 358 24.59 6.38 -22.89
CA THR A 358 24.24 5.21 -23.72
C THR A 358 25.21 4.95 -24.85
N GLN A 359 26.17 5.86 -25.09
CA GLN A 359 27.15 5.80 -26.20
C GLN A 359 26.47 5.62 -27.57
N SER A 360 25.34 6.30 -27.77
CA SER A 360 24.50 6.18 -28.97
C SER A 360 23.84 7.51 -29.35
N PHE A 361 23.34 7.59 -30.58
CA PHE A 361 22.42 8.64 -30.98
C PHE A 361 21.00 8.24 -30.66
N GLU A 362 20.29 9.10 -29.94
CA GLU A 362 18.87 8.94 -29.61
C GLU A 362 18.03 9.96 -30.35
N ILE A 363 16.81 9.58 -30.76
CA ILE A 363 15.85 10.49 -31.36
C ILE A 363 15.34 11.41 -30.27
N VAL A 364 15.51 12.73 -30.46
CA VAL A 364 15.06 13.77 -29.52
C VAL A 364 13.96 14.66 -30.11
N ASP A 365 13.71 14.56 -31.43
CA ASP A 365 12.63 15.31 -32.05
C ASP A 365 12.18 14.66 -33.37
N ILE A 366 10.87 14.67 -33.63
CA ILE A 366 10.24 14.24 -34.89
C ILE A 366 9.20 15.27 -35.27
N VAL A 367 9.49 16.06 -36.29
CA VAL A 367 8.59 17.10 -36.82
C VAL A 367 8.05 16.66 -38.15
N LYS A 368 6.72 16.67 -38.30
CA LYS A 368 6.07 16.49 -39.62
C LYS A 368 6.27 17.76 -40.46
N ASN A 369 6.69 17.59 -41.71
CA ASN A 369 6.92 18.71 -42.67
C ASN A 369 5.66 19.01 -43.46
#